data_d1250d5bd0616f5fb920464363954c5c
#
_entry.id   d1250d5bd0616f5fb920464363954c5c
#
_cell.length_a   1.000
_cell.length_b   1.000
_cell.length_c   1.000
_cell.angle_alpha   90.00
_cell.angle_beta   90.00
_cell.angle_gamma   90.00
#
_symmetry.space_group_name_H-M   'P 1'
#
loop_
_entity.id
_entity.type
_entity.pdbx_description
1 polymer ?
#
loop_
_entity_poly.entity_id
_entity_poly.type
_entity_poly.pdbx_seq_one_letter_code
_entity_poly.pdbx_strand_id
1 'polypeptide(L)'
;MKDAFGAELKNARVINGMEMEEKELKVEDIPKGYPLCFNNECADKDRCMHYQAWLLIPKERYYGAAVYPTAWEDGHCRCFREKKLVKKAWGFTKLYDNVPHWQKAEARQCVHALFGGGNGPYYRVHHGENMLSPQKQEEILKVVAMFGSIEGIGFDHYVTDWDFG
;
A
#
# COMPACT_ATOMS: atom_id res chain seq x y z
N MET A 1 -38.15 -31.09 -16.15
CA MET A 1 -36.92 -31.90 -16.16
C MET A 1 -35.81 -31.06 -16.75
N LYS A 2 -34.73 -30.86 -15.94
CA LYS A 2 -33.36 -30.52 -16.32
C LYS A 2 -33.10 -29.08 -16.71
N ASP A 3 -32.57 -28.34 -15.82
CA ASP A 3 -31.21 -28.09 -15.33
C ASP A 3 -30.52 -26.99 -16.15
N ALA A 4 -30.62 -25.78 -15.65
CA ALA A 4 -29.85 -24.64 -16.09
C ALA A 4 -28.66 -24.43 -15.14
N PHE A 5 -27.48 -24.92 -15.53
CA PHE A 5 -26.23 -24.49 -14.95
C PHE A 5 -25.75 -23.24 -15.71
N GLY A 6 -26.02 -22.07 -15.13
CA GLY A 6 -25.42 -20.81 -15.55
C GLY A 6 -24.01 -20.71 -14.96
N ALA A 7 -23.01 -20.94 -15.80
CA ALA A 7 -21.64 -20.66 -15.45
C ALA A 7 -21.42 -19.14 -15.47
N GLU A 8 -21.20 -18.51 -14.29
CA GLU A 8 -20.67 -17.16 -14.16
C GLU A 8 -19.24 -17.14 -14.70
N LEU A 9 -19.05 -16.50 -15.83
CA LEU A 9 -17.73 -16.17 -16.38
C LEU A 9 -17.07 -15.11 -15.49
N LYS A 10 -16.16 -15.54 -14.64
CA LYS A 10 -15.26 -14.66 -13.90
C LYS A 10 -14.32 -13.98 -14.88
N ASN A 11 -14.46 -12.68 -15.04
CA ASN A 11 -13.57 -11.84 -15.84
C ASN A 11 -12.21 -11.68 -15.12
N ALA A 12 -11.29 -12.60 -15.33
CA ALA A 12 -9.90 -12.43 -14.99
C ALA A 12 -9.23 -11.57 -16.07
N ARG A 13 -8.86 -10.35 -15.76
CA ARG A 13 -7.94 -9.54 -16.58
C ARG A 13 -6.51 -9.98 -16.29
N VAL A 14 -5.93 -10.73 -17.19
CA VAL A 14 -4.51 -11.07 -17.19
C VAL A 14 -3.71 -9.86 -17.68
N ILE A 15 -2.95 -9.24 -16.80
CA ILE A 15 -1.90 -8.30 -17.17
C ILE A 15 -0.61 -8.82 -16.54
N ASN A 16 0.36 -9.21 -17.40
CA ASN A 16 1.71 -9.67 -17.06
C ASN A 16 1.82 -10.90 -16.14
N GLY A 17 1.23 -12.05 -16.52
CA GLY A 17 1.72 -13.36 -16.09
C GLY A 17 1.69 -13.72 -14.59
N MET A 18 1.04 -12.91 -13.75
CA MET A 18 0.75 -13.21 -12.34
C MET A 18 -0.76 -13.23 -12.17
N GLU A 19 -1.30 -14.37 -11.78
CA GLU A 19 -2.67 -14.45 -11.25
C GLU A 19 -2.72 -13.56 -10.00
N MET A 20 -3.26 -12.37 -10.15
CA MET A 20 -3.63 -11.55 -9.01
C MET A 20 -4.92 -12.13 -8.44
N GLU A 21 -4.84 -12.78 -7.30
CA GLU A 21 -6.03 -13.08 -6.50
C GLU A 21 -6.83 -11.78 -6.37
N GLU A 22 -8.09 -11.80 -6.79
CA GLU A 22 -9.03 -10.68 -6.61
C GLU A 22 -9.29 -10.54 -5.10
N LYS A 23 -8.39 -9.85 -4.39
CA LYS A 23 -8.62 -9.49 -3.00
C LYS A 23 -9.77 -8.50 -2.94
N GLU A 24 -10.89 -8.90 -2.36
CA GLU A 24 -12.01 -7.98 -2.10
C GLU A 24 -11.64 -7.04 -0.95
N LEU A 25 -11.96 -5.74 -1.10
CA LEU A 25 -11.79 -4.77 -0.04
C LEU A 25 -12.84 -5.00 1.05
N LYS A 26 -12.39 -5.15 2.29
CA LYS A 26 -13.25 -5.36 3.47
C LYS A 26 -13.10 -4.22 4.47
N VAL A 27 -14.06 -4.10 5.37
CA VAL A 27 -14.04 -3.07 6.42
C VAL A 27 -12.81 -3.20 7.34
N GLU A 28 -12.35 -4.42 7.57
CA GLU A 28 -11.18 -4.72 8.40
C GLU A 28 -9.87 -4.23 7.76
N ASP A 29 -9.82 -4.13 6.43
CA ASP A 29 -8.65 -3.63 5.70
C ASP A 29 -8.49 -2.11 5.86
N ILE A 30 -9.58 -1.39 6.19
CA ILE A 30 -9.59 0.08 6.23
C ILE A 30 -8.88 0.57 7.50
N PRO A 31 -7.79 1.36 7.38
CA PRO A 31 -7.09 1.89 8.54
C PRO A 31 -7.99 2.75 9.44
N LYS A 32 -7.77 2.66 10.75
CA LYS A 32 -8.47 3.53 11.71
C LYS A 32 -8.21 4.99 11.39
N GLY A 33 -9.29 5.78 11.28
CA GLY A 33 -9.16 7.20 10.95
C GLY A 33 -8.94 7.51 9.47
N TYR A 34 -8.99 6.52 8.58
CA TYR A 34 -8.90 6.76 7.14
C TYR A 34 -10.03 7.72 6.69
N PRO A 35 -9.72 8.82 5.97
CA PRO A 35 -10.72 9.78 5.55
C PRO A 35 -11.65 9.19 4.49
N LEU A 36 -12.96 9.38 4.67
CA LEU A 36 -14.01 8.85 3.81
C LEU A 36 -14.55 9.95 2.88
N CYS A 37 -14.96 9.59 1.68
CA CYS A 37 -15.57 10.52 0.73
C CYS A 37 -17.05 10.16 0.51
N PHE A 38 -17.92 11.15 0.58
CA PHE A 38 -19.37 10.99 0.45
C PHE A 38 -19.93 11.56 -0.88
N ASN A 39 -19.05 11.96 -1.81
CA ASN A 39 -19.47 12.59 -3.05
C ASN A 39 -19.96 11.55 -4.07
N ASN A 40 -21.27 11.37 -4.13
CA ASN A 40 -21.95 10.46 -5.06
C ASN A 40 -21.89 10.92 -6.53
N GLU A 41 -21.61 12.21 -6.78
CA GLU A 41 -21.57 12.79 -8.11
C GLU A 41 -20.15 12.78 -8.71
N CYS A 42 -19.17 12.34 -7.94
CA CYS A 42 -17.79 12.24 -8.41
C CYS A 42 -17.65 11.22 -9.55
N ALA A 43 -17.07 11.65 -10.68
CA ALA A 43 -16.84 10.77 -11.83
C ALA A 43 -15.87 9.61 -11.52
N ASP A 44 -14.97 9.80 -10.56
CA ASP A 44 -13.94 8.83 -10.17
C ASP A 44 -14.33 7.95 -8.97
N LYS A 45 -15.56 8.07 -8.46
CA LYS A 45 -15.98 7.39 -7.22
C LYS A 45 -15.76 5.87 -7.24
N ASP A 46 -16.00 5.21 -8.37
CA ASP A 46 -15.95 3.76 -8.48
C ASP A 46 -14.50 3.22 -8.37
N ARG A 47 -13.53 4.04 -8.69
CA ARG A 47 -12.10 3.72 -8.58
C ARG A 47 -11.38 4.47 -7.45
N CYS A 48 -12.10 5.27 -6.67
CA CYS A 48 -11.53 6.05 -5.57
C CYS A 48 -11.57 5.28 -4.25
N MET A 49 -10.41 5.06 -3.62
CA MET A 49 -10.31 4.33 -2.35
C MET A 49 -11.12 5.01 -1.22
N HIS A 50 -11.12 6.35 -1.14
CA HIS A 50 -11.90 7.07 -0.11
C HIS A 50 -13.41 6.85 -0.23
N TYR A 51 -13.92 6.77 -1.46
CA TYR A 51 -15.34 6.51 -1.70
C TYR A 51 -15.66 5.02 -1.50
N GLN A 52 -14.83 4.15 -2.02
CA GLN A 52 -15.03 2.70 -1.86
C GLN A 52 -14.95 2.26 -0.40
N ALA A 53 -14.06 2.86 0.39
CA ALA A 53 -14.00 2.64 1.83
C ALA A 53 -15.30 3.09 2.54
N TRP A 54 -15.86 4.24 2.13
CA TRP A 54 -17.14 4.72 2.68
C TRP A 54 -18.28 3.71 2.51
N LEU A 55 -18.38 3.06 1.36
CA LEU A 55 -19.45 2.09 1.07
C LEU A 55 -19.44 0.87 2.01
N LEU A 56 -18.30 0.59 2.64
CA LEU A 56 -18.11 -0.55 3.54
C LEU A 56 -18.29 -0.20 5.03
N ILE A 57 -18.38 1.09 5.37
CA ILE A 57 -18.49 1.51 6.77
C ILE A 57 -19.83 1.10 7.35
N PRO A 58 -19.85 0.46 8.55
CA PRO A 58 -21.09 0.11 9.25
C PRO A 58 -21.94 1.35 9.55
N LYS A 59 -23.25 1.18 9.49
CA LYS A 59 -24.24 2.27 9.73
C LYS A 59 -24.18 2.83 11.16
N GLU A 60 -23.64 2.07 12.08
CA GLU A 60 -23.45 2.43 13.49
C GLU A 60 -22.30 3.40 13.72
N ARG A 61 -21.47 3.65 12.70
CA ARG A 61 -20.38 4.61 12.77
C ARG A 61 -20.85 6.01 12.37
N TYR A 62 -21.05 6.87 13.36
CA TYR A 62 -21.67 8.19 13.18
C TYR A 62 -20.69 9.35 12.95
N TYR A 63 -19.37 9.14 13.16
CA TYR A 63 -18.35 10.19 12.99
C TYR A 63 -17.00 9.60 12.55
N GLY A 64 -16.16 10.47 11.98
CA GLY A 64 -14.83 10.09 11.51
C GLY A 64 -14.19 11.16 10.64
N ALA A 65 -13.00 10.86 10.10
CA ALA A 65 -12.33 11.72 9.14
C ALA A 65 -13.05 11.69 7.78
N ALA A 66 -13.07 12.83 7.09
CA ALA A 66 -13.70 12.97 5.79
C ALA A 66 -12.85 13.79 4.82
N VAL A 67 -12.99 13.49 3.54
CA VAL A 67 -12.52 14.34 2.45
C VAL A 67 -13.55 15.44 2.26
N TYR A 68 -13.14 16.70 2.45
CA TYR A 68 -14.03 17.85 2.32
C TYR A 68 -14.30 18.21 0.84
N PRO A 69 -15.44 18.83 0.53
CA PRO A 69 -15.75 19.28 -0.83
C PRO A 69 -14.70 20.21 -1.44
N THR A 70 -13.98 20.96 -0.61
CA THR A 70 -12.85 21.82 -1.00
C THR A 70 -11.65 21.08 -1.57
N ALA A 71 -11.61 19.73 -1.45
CA ALA A 71 -10.58 18.91 -2.11
C ALA A 71 -10.82 18.82 -3.63
N TRP A 72 -12.02 19.17 -4.11
CA TRP A 72 -12.37 19.15 -5.51
C TRP A 72 -12.11 20.53 -6.13
N GLU A 73 -11.21 20.59 -7.10
CA GLU A 73 -10.81 21.81 -7.79
C GLU A 73 -10.47 21.50 -9.24
N ASP A 74 -10.88 22.37 -10.17
CA ASP A 74 -10.58 22.27 -11.60
C ASP A 74 -10.90 20.90 -12.24
N GLY A 75 -11.99 20.27 -11.83
CA GLY A 75 -12.47 19.00 -12.37
C GLY A 75 -11.77 17.75 -11.84
N HIS A 76 -10.90 17.87 -10.84
CA HIS A 76 -10.23 16.74 -10.20
C HIS A 76 -10.19 16.90 -8.67
N CYS A 77 -10.00 15.77 -7.98
CA CYS A 77 -9.91 15.75 -6.52
C CYS A 77 -8.44 15.66 -6.10
N ARG A 78 -7.95 16.62 -5.30
CA ARG A 78 -6.60 16.62 -4.74
C ARG A 78 -6.34 15.43 -3.81
N CYS A 79 -7.39 14.86 -3.23
CA CYS A 79 -7.32 13.68 -2.36
C CYS A 79 -7.61 12.38 -3.12
N PHE A 80 -7.73 12.39 -4.46
CA PHE A 80 -7.99 11.16 -5.20
C PHE A 80 -6.93 10.11 -4.89
N ARG A 81 -7.39 8.93 -4.48
CA ARG A 81 -6.55 7.75 -4.25
C ARG A 81 -7.15 6.58 -5.02
N GLU A 82 -6.40 6.08 -5.99
CA GLU A 82 -6.84 4.93 -6.78
C GLU A 82 -6.98 3.68 -5.91
N LYS A 83 -8.12 2.99 -6.02
CA LYS A 83 -8.34 1.70 -5.39
C LYS A 83 -7.52 0.64 -6.13
N LYS A 84 -6.37 0.30 -5.59
CA LYS A 84 -5.48 -0.70 -6.17
C LYS A 84 -4.75 -1.50 -5.12
N LEU A 85 -4.33 -2.69 -5.50
CA LEU A 85 -3.43 -3.53 -4.73
C LEU A 85 -1.98 -3.16 -5.06
N VAL A 86 -1.13 -3.15 -4.03
CA VAL A 86 0.30 -2.89 -4.15
C VAL A 86 1.10 -3.94 -3.39
N LYS A 87 2.32 -4.21 -3.85
CA LYS A 87 3.23 -5.12 -3.17
C LYS A 87 3.93 -4.37 -2.03
N LYS A 88 3.47 -4.60 -0.80
CA LYS A 88 4.10 -4.08 0.42
C LYS A 88 5.21 -5.01 0.89
N ALA A 89 6.18 -4.48 1.64
CA ALA A 89 7.31 -5.25 2.14
C ALA A 89 7.69 -4.86 3.56
N TRP A 90 8.39 -5.76 4.28
CA TRP A 90 9.00 -5.48 5.58
C TRP A 90 10.19 -6.40 5.86
N GLY A 91 10.97 -6.07 6.88
CA GLY A 91 12.17 -6.82 7.27
C GLY A 91 13.40 -6.40 6.48
N PHE A 92 14.50 -6.20 7.19
CA PHE A 92 15.74 -5.63 6.64
C PHE A 92 16.95 -6.56 6.79
N THR A 93 16.75 -7.84 7.11
CA THR A 93 17.83 -8.77 7.37
C THR A 93 18.70 -8.94 6.13
N LYS A 94 18.08 -9.17 4.97
CA LYS A 94 18.74 -9.40 3.68
C LYS A 94 19.16 -8.11 2.97
N LEU A 95 18.63 -6.99 3.39
CA LEU A 95 18.79 -5.68 2.72
C LEU A 95 20.26 -5.26 2.60
N TYR A 96 21.11 -5.67 3.54
CA TYR A 96 22.51 -5.26 3.62
C TYR A 96 23.50 -6.38 3.24
N ASP A 97 23.07 -7.46 2.62
CA ASP A 97 23.94 -8.62 2.36
C ASP A 97 25.10 -8.28 1.43
N ASN A 98 24.89 -7.48 0.40
CA ASN A 98 25.90 -7.05 -0.55
C ASN A 98 26.67 -5.78 -0.12
N VAL A 99 26.33 -5.21 1.04
CA VAL A 99 27.07 -4.05 1.58
C VAL A 99 28.34 -4.54 2.28
N PRO A 100 29.54 -3.99 1.96
CA PRO A 100 30.78 -4.32 2.65
C PRO A 100 30.66 -4.15 4.16
N HIS A 101 31.26 -5.07 4.92
CA HIS A 101 31.09 -5.12 6.39
C HIS A 101 31.37 -3.78 7.08
N TRP A 102 32.41 -3.06 6.65
CA TRP A 102 32.81 -1.77 7.23
C TRP A 102 31.84 -0.61 6.92
N GLN A 103 30.99 -0.76 5.91
CA GLN A 103 29.97 0.23 5.52
C GLN A 103 28.57 -0.12 6.02
N LYS A 104 28.34 -1.32 6.55
CA LYS A 104 27.00 -1.75 7.00
C LYS A 104 26.40 -0.84 8.07
N ALA A 105 27.21 -0.32 8.98
CA ALA A 105 26.75 0.60 10.03
C ALA A 105 26.26 1.92 9.44
N GLU A 106 27.03 2.48 8.51
CA GLU A 106 26.70 3.73 7.81
C GLU A 106 25.46 3.56 6.93
N ALA A 107 25.39 2.49 6.14
CA ALA A 107 24.22 2.17 5.33
C ALA A 107 22.94 2.06 6.17
N ARG A 108 23.00 1.39 7.32
CA ARG A 108 21.88 1.32 8.26
C ARG A 108 21.48 2.70 8.78
N GLN A 109 22.45 3.54 9.11
CA GLN A 109 22.18 4.89 9.60
C GLN A 109 21.49 5.73 8.51
N CYS A 110 21.91 5.63 7.26
CA CYS A 110 21.28 6.32 6.13
C CYS A 110 19.84 5.83 5.91
N VAL A 111 19.60 4.52 5.97
CA VAL A 111 18.23 3.97 5.89
C VAL A 111 17.40 4.41 7.09
N HIS A 112 17.94 4.42 8.30
CA HIS A 112 17.28 4.95 9.50
C HIS A 112 16.81 6.40 9.34
N ALA A 113 17.63 7.24 8.70
CA ALA A 113 17.32 8.64 8.46
C ALA A 113 16.05 8.82 7.61
N LEU A 114 15.72 7.88 6.71
CA LEU A 114 14.49 7.87 5.91
C LEU A 114 13.22 7.71 6.76
N PHE A 115 13.36 7.32 8.03
CA PHE A 115 12.28 7.16 9.00
C PHE A 115 12.23 8.30 10.03
N GLY A 116 12.85 9.44 9.73
CA GLY A 116 12.91 10.60 10.63
C GLY A 116 13.93 10.47 11.75
N GLY A 117 14.90 9.56 11.64
CA GLY A 117 16.01 9.40 12.58
C GLY A 117 15.66 8.75 13.92
N GLY A 118 14.38 8.40 14.12
CA GLY A 118 13.93 7.68 15.31
C GLY A 118 14.04 6.16 15.15
N ASN A 119 14.44 5.45 16.22
CA ASN A 119 14.53 4.00 16.19
C ASN A 119 13.16 3.33 16.01
N GLY A 120 12.10 3.85 16.62
CA GLY A 120 10.78 3.24 16.63
C GLY A 120 10.21 2.95 15.24
N PRO A 121 10.10 3.92 14.31
CA PRO A 121 9.54 3.68 12.99
C PRO A 121 10.33 2.64 12.17
N TYR A 122 11.66 2.68 12.23
CA TYR A 122 12.51 1.70 11.56
C TYR A 122 12.26 0.27 12.08
N TYR A 123 12.29 0.09 13.41
CA TYR A 123 12.10 -1.24 13.99
C TYR A 123 10.69 -1.78 13.82
N ARG A 124 9.66 -0.93 13.79
CA ARG A 124 8.30 -1.37 13.46
C ARG A 124 8.19 -1.98 12.07
N VAL A 125 8.90 -1.41 11.09
CA VAL A 125 8.98 -2.02 9.75
C VAL A 125 9.86 -3.27 9.75
N HIS A 126 10.97 -3.25 10.50
CA HIS A 126 11.83 -4.43 10.59
C HIS A 126 11.09 -5.65 11.16
N HIS A 127 10.24 -5.45 12.15
CA HIS A 127 9.46 -6.51 12.79
C HIS A 127 8.08 -6.78 12.16
N GLY A 128 7.72 -6.06 11.09
CA GLY A 128 6.45 -6.27 10.37
C GLY A 128 5.22 -5.67 11.04
N GLU A 129 5.39 -4.78 12.04
CA GLU A 129 4.29 -4.00 12.61
C GLU A 129 3.78 -2.95 11.62
N ASN A 130 4.67 -2.42 10.77
CA ASN A 130 4.38 -1.53 9.67
C ASN A 130 4.96 -2.09 8.37
N MET A 131 4.33 -1.77 7.25
CA MET A 131 4.77 -2.22 5.92
C MET A 131 5.17 -1.03 5.05
N LEU A 132 6.14 -1.27 4.17
CA LEU A 132 6.62 -0.29 3.21
C LEU A 132 5.75 -0.27 1.96
N SER A 133 5.34 0.91 1.52
CA SER A 133 4.78 1.12 0.18
C SER A 133 5.86 0.87 -0.90
N PRO A 134 5.46 0.61 -2.17
CA PRO A 134 6.43 0.45 -3.25
C PRO A 134 7.38 1.63 -3.40
N GLN A 135 6.90 2.86 -3.23
CA GLN A 135 7.71 4.08 -3.30
C GLN A 135 8.77 4.10 -2.20
N LYS A 136 8.38 3.74 -0.97
CA LYS A 136 9.32 3.70 0.15
C LYS A 136 10.36 2.59 0.01
N GLN A 137 9.98 1.45 -0.58
CA GLN A 137 10.91 0.38 -0.93
C GLN A 137 11.99 0.89 -1.91
N GLU A 138 11.57 1.60 -2.96
CA GLU A 138 12.47 2.16 -3.96
C GLU A 138 13.44 3.20 -3.35
N GLU A 139 12.95 4.09 -2.48
CA GLU A 139 13.80 5.04 -1.76
C GLU A 139 14.88 4.35 -0.94
N ILE A 140 14.52 3.29 -0.21
CA ILE A 140 15.46 2.50 0.61
C ILE A 140 16.49 1.81 -0.27
N LEU A 141 16.07 1.17 -1.37
CA LEU A 141 16.98 0.50 -2.29
C LEU A 141 17.95 1.49 -2.97
N LYS A 142 17.52 2.71 -3.30
CA LYS A 142 18.40 3.77 -3.80
C LYS A 142 19.48 4.15 -2.79
N VAL A 143 19.14 4.22 -1.51
CA VAL A 143 20.13 4.49 -0.45
C VAL A 143 21.12 3.33 -0.32
N VAL A 144 20.63 2.08 -0.30
CA VAL A 144 21.51 0.91 -0.18
C VAL A 144 22.44 0.77 -1.41
N ALA A 145 21.97 1.14 -2.60
CA ALA A 145 22.76 1.14 -3.83
C ALA A 145 24.00 2.06 -3.77
N MET A 146 24.02 3.03 -2.87
CA MET A 146 25.20 3.89 -2.65
C MET A 146 26.35 3.15 -1.96
N PHE A 147 26.07 2.03 -1.30
CA PHE A 147 27.02 1.26 -0.50
C PHE A 147 27.37 -0.11 -1.10
N GLY A 148 26.59 -0.61 -2.04
CA GLY A 148 26.83 -1.91 -2.66
C GLY A 148 25.85 -2.25 -3.76
N SER A 149 26.06 -3.40 -4.43
CA SER A 149 25.13 -3.88 -5.45
C SER A 149 23.78 -4.24 -4.82
N ILE A 150 22.70 -3.82 -5.47
CA ILE A 150 21.34 -4.22 -5.10
C ILE A 150 20.82 -5.43 -5.89
N GLU A 151 21.66 -6.06 -6.71
CA GLU A 151 21.30 -7.27 -7.44
C GLU A 151 21.03 -8.43 -6.47
N GLY A 152 19.85 -9.03 -6.56
CA GLY A 152 19.40 -10.08 -5.65
C GLY A 152 19.06 -9.62 -4.23
N ILE A 153 19.18 -8.32 -3.92
CA ILE A 153 18.81 -7.74 -2.64
C ILE A 153 17.31 -7.45 -2.61
N GLY A 154 16.71 -7.60 -1.44
CA GLY A 154 15.31 -7.30 -1.20
C GLY A 154 14.98 -7.26 0.28
N PHE A 155 13.70 -7.12 0.55
CA PHE A 155 13.16 -7.18 1.90
C PHE A 155 12.89 -8.64 2.27
N ASP A 156 12.79 -8.92 3.58
CA ASP A 156 12.64 -10.29 4.05
C ASP A 156 11.27 -10.87 3.68
N HIS A 157 10.24 -10.04 3.65
CA HIS A 157 8.85 -10.43 3.43
C HIS A 157 8.13 -9.48 2.48
N TYR A 158 7.18 -10.04 1.72
CA TYR A 158 6.30 -9.30 0.83
C TYR A 158 4.85 -9.77 0.97
N VAL A 159 3.92 -8.83 0.81
CA VAL A 159 2.48 -9.11 0.76
C VAL A 159 1.80 -8.18 -0.25
N THR A 160 0.78 -8.69 -0.94
CA THR A 160 -0.10 -7.87 -1.77
C THR A 160 -1.24 -7.34 -0.90
N ASP A 161 -1.38 -6.01 -0.80
CA ASP A 161 -2.36 -5.37 0.05
C ASP A 161 -2.85 -4.05 -0.54
N TRP A 162 -3.98 -3.53 -0.03
CA TRP A 162 -4.57 -2.29 -0.49
C TRP A 162 -3.69 -1.07 -0.25
N ASP A 163 -3.64 -0.16 -1.25
CA ASP A 163 -2.92 1.11 -1.17
C ASP A 163 -3.80 2.19 -0.52
N PHE A 164 -3.58 2.45 0.76
CA PHE A 164 -4.23 3.54 1.49
C PHE A 164 -3.37 4.83 1.57
N GLY A 165 -2.14 4.83 1.02
CA GLY A 165 -1.20 5.97 1.05
C GLY A 165 -0.04 5.79 1.96
#